data_0d05c0cf1426c25b8952cb8d85f44839
#
_entry.id   0d05c0cf1426c25b8952cb8d85f44839
#
_cell.length_a   1.000
_cell.length_b   1.000
_cell.length_c   1.000
_cell.angle_alpha   90.00
_cell.angle_beta   90.00
_cell.angle_gamma   90.00
#
_symmetry.space_group_name_H-M   'P 1'
#
loop_
_entity.id
_entity.type
_entity.pdbx_description
1 polymer ?
#
loop_
_entity_poly.entity_id
_entity_poly.type
_entity_poly.pdbx_seq_one_letter_code
_entity_poly.pdbx_strand_id
1 'polypeptide(L)'
;MEDAECRIGQKHLKRVGILGGSFDPIHKGHLNIAQSAYEEFALDEVWFIPAGHSPNKDEKKMTAADIRAEMTALAIYDIPYFKLSRMEIDAEGTSYTYLTLTKLKEACPDIDFFFIMGADSLDYLEKWYHPEIICEKAVISVSYTHLRAHETELHL
;
A
#
# COMPACT_ATOMS: atom_id res chain seq x y z
N MET A 1 22.16 11.46 20.77
CA MET A 1 23.41 10.70 20.62
C MET A 1 23.40 9.42 21.41
N GLU A 2 23.08 9.51 22.66
CA GLU A 2 22.92 8.31 23.47
C GLU A 2 21.91 7.36 22.87
N ASP A 3 20.83 7.91 22.34
CA ASP A 3 19.80 7.10 21.69
C ASP A 3 20.35 6.35 20.50
N ALA A 4 21.22 7.01 19.73
CA ALA A 4 21.83 6.37 18.58
C ALA A 4 22.72 5.21 19.00
N GLU A 5 23.46 5.40 20.07
CA GLU A 5 24.32 4.36 20.59
C GLU A 5 23.54 3.19 21.16
N CYS A 6 22.48 3.50 21.89
CA CYS A 6 21.60 2.48 22.42
C CYS A 6 20.95 1.66 21.30
N ARG A 7 20.77 2.27 20.16
CA ARG A 7 20.16 1.63 19.03
C ARG A 7 21.11 0.84 18.15
N ILE A 8 22.38 0.86 18.44
CA ILE A 8 23.34 0.07 17.67
C ILE A 8 22.92 -1.39 17.62
N GLY A 9 22.47 -1.92 18.77
CA GLY A 9 21.98 -3.28 18.85
C GLY A 9 20.51 -3.42 18.50
N GLN A 10 19.79 -2.29 18.41
CA GLN A 10 18.34 -2.26 18.15
C GLN A 10 18.04 -1.28 17.04
N LYS A 11 18.64 -1.52 15.90
CA LYS A 11 18.49 -0.64 14.76
C LYS A 11 17.00 -0.46 14.41
N HIS A 12 16.56 0.78 14.43
CA HIS A 12 15.20 1.10 14.03
C HIS A 12 15.10 1.09 12.51
N LEU A 13 14.31 0.18 12.00
CA LEU A 13 14.10 0.11 10.56
C LEU A 13 13.06 1.15 10.13
N LYS A 14 13.26 1.71 8.96
CA LYS A 14 12.28 2.59 8.35
C LYS A 14 11.02 1.77 8.10
N ARG A 15 9.86 2.36 8.38
CA ARG A 15 8.58 1.69 8.28
C ARG A 15 7.80 2.32 7.14
N VAL A 16 7.50 1.53 6.13
CA VAL A 16 6.84 2.01 4.93
C VAL A 16 5.58 1.20 4.65
N GLY A 17 4.47 1.90 4.52
CA GLY A 17 3.21 1.28 4.12
C GLY A 17 3.13 1.19 2.61
N ILE A 18 2.56 0.12 2.12
CA ILE A 18 2.35 -0.08 0.69
C ILE A 18 0.84 -0.15 0.46
N LEU A 19 0.32 0.80 -0.30
CA LEU A 19 -1.07 0.78 -0.72
C LEU A 19 -1.14 0.63 -2.23
N GLY A 20 -1.51 -0.56 -2.66
CA GLY A 20 -1.69 -0.86 -4.06
C GLY A 20 -3.14 -0.75 -4.47
N GLY A 21 -3.37 -0.63 -5.74
CA GLY A 21 -4.71 -0.61 -6.29
C GLY A 21 -4.73 -0.04 -7.68
N SER A 22 -5.89 -0.11 -8.32
CA SER A 22 -6.06 0.48 -9.64
C SER A 22 -6.01 2.01 -9.59
N PHE A 23 -6.59 2.58 -8.53
CA PHE A 23 -6.75 4.03 -8.38
C PHE A 23 -7.40 4.62 -9.63
N ASP A 24 -8.59 4.17 -9.91
CA ASP A 24 -9.30 4.55 -11.13
C ASP A 24 -10.71 5.09 -10.84
N PRO A 25 -10.81 6.30 -10.25
CA PRO A 25 -9.73 7.14 -9.76
C PRO A 25 -9.40 6.89 -8.30
N ILE A 26 -8.30 7.45 -7.85
CA ILE A 26 -8.02 7.56 -6.42
C ILE A 26 -9.09 8.46 -5.78
N HIS A 27 -9.46 8.16 -4.55
CA HIS A 27 -10.49 8.95 -3.87
C HIS A 27 -10.19 9.03 -2.37
N LYS A 28 -11.05 9.75 -1.66
CA LYS A 28 -10.87 9.99 -0.21
C LYS A 28 -10.76 8.71 0.60
N GLY A 29 -11.47 7.66 0.19
CA GLY A 29 -11.38 6.37 0.87
C GLY A 29 -9.97 5.81 0.89
N HIS A 30 -9.27 5.91 -0.25
CA HIS A 30 -7.87 5.49 -0.34
C HIS A 30 -6.98 6.32 0.57
N LEU A 31 -7.18 7.64 0.55
CA LEU A 31 -6.39 8.55 1.37
C LEU A 31 -6.62 8.31 2.86
N ASN A 32 -7.86 8.04 3.25
CA ASN A 32 -8.21 7.77 4.63
C ASN A 32 -7.59 6.46 5.13
N ILE A 33 -7.60 5.42 4.30
CA ILE A 33 -6.99 4.14 4.64
C ILE A 33 -5.49 4.31 4.83
N ALA A 34 -4.85 5.05 3.92
CA ALA A 34 -3.42 5.32 4.01
C ALA A 34 -3.08 6.13 5.26
N GLN A 35 -3.86 7.15 5.55
CA GLN A 35 -3.64 8.00 6.72
C GLN A 35 -3.83 7.22 8.01
N SER A 36 -4.87 6.39 8.08
CA SER A 36 -5.11 5.55 9.25
C SER A 36 -3.95 4.60 9.51
N ALA A 37 -3.45 3.96 8.47
CA ALA A 37 -2.32 3.05 8.62
C ALA A 37 -1.07 3.81 9.04
N TYR A 38 -0.84 4.96 8.45
CA TYR A 38 0.31 5.80 8.77
C TYR A 38 0.34 6.11 10.27
N GLU A 39 -0.79 6.50 10.83
CA GLU A 39 -0.89 6.84 12.25
C GLU A 39 -0.89 5.62 13.15
N GLU A 40 -1.66 4.60 12.79
CA GLU A 40 -1.84 3.43 13.63
C GLU A 40 -0.57 2.60 13.78
N PHE A 41 0.19 2.47 12.71
CA PHE A 41 1.41 1.66 12.71
C PHE A 41 2.68 2.47 12.80
N ALA A 42 2.56 3.77 13.06
CA ALA A 42 3.70 4.68 13.18
C ALA A 42 4.64 4.56 11.96
N LEU A 43 4.06 4.66 10.78
CA LEU A 43 4.83 4.55 9.54
C LEU A 43 5.60 5.82 9.28
N ASP A 44 6.73 5.69 8.58
CA ASP A 44 7.50 6.85 8.14
C ASP A 44 6.96 7.40 6.83
N GLU A 45 6.52 6.51 5.95
CA GLU A 45 5.97 6.87 4.65
C GLU A 45 4.90 5.88 4.25
N VAL A 46 4.05 6.29 3.32
CA VAL A 46 3.14 5.38 2.62
C VAL A 46 3.40 5.54 1.12
N TRP A 47 3.66 4.43 0.47
CA TRP A 47 3.88 4.40 -0.98
C TRP A 47 2.62 3.93 -1.67
N PHE A 48 2.11 4.77 -2.57
CA PHE A 48 0.96 4.43 -3.42
C PHE A 48 1.49 3.80 -4.69
N ILE A 49 1.09 2.58 -4.97
CA ILE A 49 1.59 1.83 -6.13
C ILE A 49 0.42 1.48 -7.05
N PRO A 50 0.12 2.34 -8.03
CA PRO A 50 -0.94 2.04 -8.99
C PRO A 50 -0.61 0.80 -9.81
N ALA A 51 -1.60 -0.07 -9.99
CA ALA A 51 -1.43 -1.28 -10.76
C ALA A 51 -1.20 -0.96 -12.23
N GLY A 52 -0.30 -1.70 -12.86
CA GLY A 52 -0.10 -1.62 -14.30
C GLY A 52 -1.10 -2.53 -15.01
N HIS A 53 -0.82 -3.82 -14.96
CA HIS A 53 -1.67 -4.84 -15.58
C HIS A 53 -2.23 -5.74 -14.48
N SER A 54 -3.46 -5.46 -14.07
CA SER A 54 -4.08 -6.21 -12.99
C SER A 54 -4.61 -7.55 -13.47
N PRO A 55 -4.34 -8.65 -12.74
CA PRO A 55 -4.87 -9.96 -13.11
C PRO A 55 -6.37 -10.08 -12.95
N ASN A 56 -6.97 -9.19 -12.17
CA ASN A 56 -8.38 -9.26 -11.80
C ASN A 56 -9.26 -8.24 -12.49
N LYS A 57 -8.70 -7.45 -13.38
CA LYS A 57 -9.43 -6.36 -14.02
C LYS A 57 -9.33 -6.44 -15.53
N ASP A 58 -10.42 -6.04 -16.21
CA ASP A 58 -10.42 -5.92 -17.65
C ASP A 58 -9.69 -4.62 -18.02
N GLU A 59 -8.50 -4.75 -18.59
CA GLU A 59 -7.67 -3.61 -18.97
C GLU A 59 -8.36 -2.67 -19.94
N LYS A 60 -9.25 -3.17 -20.77
CA LYS A 60 -9.95 -2.35 -21.75
C LYS A 60 -10.90 -1.35 -21.09
N LYS A 61 -11.34 -1.66 -19.87
CA LYS A 61 -12.24 -0.79 -19.12
C LYS A 61 -11.54 0.12 -18.14
N MET A 62 -10.24 -0.05 -18.00
CA MET A 62 -9.46 0.77 -17.08
C MET A 62 -8.90 2.00 -17.77
N THR A 63 -8.85 3.10 -17.03
CA THR A 63 -8.16 4.30 -17.49
C THR A 63 -6.68 3.96 -17.67
N ALA A 64 -6.04 4.61 -18.65
CA ALA A 64 -4.63 4.37 -18.91
C ALA A 64 -3.78 4.53 -17.65
N ALA A 65 -2.79 3.68 -17.49
CA ALA A 65 -1.95 3.64 -16.30
C ALA A 65 -1.28 4.99 -16.01
N ASP A 66 -0.78 5.66 -17.04
CA ASP A 66 -0.14 6.96 -16.85
C ASP A 66 -1.09 8.00 -16.28
N ILE A 67 -2.34 7.97 -16.73
CA ILE A 67 -3.35 8.92 -16.24
C ILE A 67 -3.70 8.61 -14.79
N ARG A 68 -3.83 7.34 -14.44
CA ARG A 68 -4.13 6.93 -13.07
C ARG A 68 -3.00 7.32 -12.13
N ALA A 69 -1.75 7.15 -12.57
CA ALA A 69 -0.59 7.56 -11.80
C ALA A 69 -0.58 9.08 -11.59
N GLU A 70 -0.90 9.83 -12.62
CA GLU A 70 -0.93 11.29 -12.54
C GLU A 70 -2.03 11.76 -11.58
N MET A 71 -3.21 11.18 -11.65
CA MET A 71 -4.28 11.50 -10.71
C MET A 71 -3.86 11.20 -9.27
N THR A 72 -3.20 10.07 -9.07
CA THR A 72 -2.70 9.69 -7.74
C THR A 72 -1.67 10.70 -7.24
N ALA A 73 -0.72 11.07 -8.10
CA ALA A 73 0.30 12.05 -7.75
C ALA A 73 -0.32 13.38 -7.31
N LEU A 74 -1.32 13.83 -8.03
CA LEU A 74 -2.02 15.07 -7.68
C LEU A 74 -2.75 14.98 -6.35
N ALA A 75 -3.36 13.83 -6.07
CA ALA A 75 -4.12 13.63 -4.85
C ALA A 75 -3.24 13.63 -3.60
N ILE A 76 -2.00 13.17 -3.73
CA ILE A 76 -1.09 13.05 -2.58
C ILE A 76 -0.01 14.15 -2.55
N TYR A 77 -0.08 15.06 -3.48
CA TYR A 77 0.95 16.08 -3.69
C TYR A 77 1.31 16.88 -2.44
N ASP A 78 0.34 17.25 -1.64
CA ASP A 78 0.55 18.10 -0.48
C ASP A 78 0.78 17.32 0.83
N ILE A 79 0.90 16.02 0.76
CA ILE A 79 1.14 15.18 1.94
C ILE A 79 2.56 14.64 1.84
N PRO A 80 3.49 15.18 2.64
CA PRO A 80 4.92 14.87 2.44
C PRO A 80 5.32 13.43 2.69
N TYR A 81 4.57 12.68 3.48
CA TYR A 81 4.90 11.27 3.76
C TYR A 81 4.19 10.30 2.83
N PHE A 82 3.39 10.79 1.87
CA PHE A 82 2.80 9.96 0.83
C PHE A 82 3.64 10.07 -0.43
N LYS A 83 4.04 8.93 -0.98
CA LYS A 83 4.88 8.87 -2.17
C LYS A 83 4.21 8.04 -3.25
N LEU A 84 4.46 8.37 -4.49
CA LEU A 84 4.00 7.59 -5.63
C LEU A 84 5.11 6.69 -6.12
N SER A 85 4.80 5.43 -6.38
CA SER A 85 5.73 4.51 -7.03
C SER A 85 5.07 3.97 -8.30
N ARG A 86 5.79 4.04 -9.40
CA ARG A 86 5.33 3.55 -10.70
C ARG A 86 5.83 2.14 -11.00
N MET A 87 6.36 1.44 -10.00
CA MET A 87 7.04 0.17 -10.25
C MET A 87 6.17 -0.88 -10.93
N GLU A 88 4.87 -0.91 -10.66
CA GLU A 88 3.97 -1.85 -11.32
C GLU A 88 3.58 -1.38 -12.72
N ILE A 89 3.48 -0.07 -12.91
CA ILE A 89 3.17 0.49 -14.23
C ILE A 89 4.34 0.26 -15.18
N ASP A 90 5.56 0.45 -14.69
CA ASP A 90 6.76 0.35 -15.51
C ASP A 90 7.25 -1.08 -15.68
N ALA A 91 6.72 -2.02 -14.91
CA ALA A 91 7.07 -3.42 -15.02
C ALA A 91 6.35 -4.06 -16.21
N GLU A 92 7.00 -5.04 -16.82
CA GLU A 92 6.37 -5.82 -17.89
C GLU A 92 5.51 -6.93 -17.29
N GLY A 93 4.41 -7.23 -17.97
CA GLY A 93 3.54 -8.34 -17.60
C GLY A 93 2.54 -7.99 -16.52
N THR A 94 1.86 -9.02 -16.04
CA THR A 94 0.82 -8.86 -15.02
C THR A 94 1.41 -8.53 -13.66
N SER A 95 0.78 -7.57 -12.98
CA SER A 95 1.20 -7.15 -11.65
C SER A 95 0.59 -8.06 -10.58
N TYR A 96 1.44 -8.69 -9.79
CA TYR A 96 1.01 -9.47 -8.64
C TYR A 96 1.65 -8.89 -7.38
N THR A 97 0.85 -8.80 -6.32
CA THR A 97 1.31 -8.21 -5.06
C THR A 97 2.53 -8.92 -4.50
N TYR A 98 2.56 -10.27 -4.57
CA TYR A 98 3.69 -11.01 -4.01
C TYR A 98 5.00 -10.68 -4.73
N LEU A 99 4.94 -10.45 -6.04
CA LEU A 99 6.13 -10.06 -6.81
C LEU A 99 6.58 -8.66 -6.45
N THR A 100 5.64 -7.75 -6.31
CA THR A 100 5.93 -6.37 -5.94
C THR A 100 6.61 -6.31 -4.57
N LEU A 101 6.07 -7.01 -3.60
CA LEU A 101 6.66 -7.04 -2.25
C LEU A 101 8.01 -7.73 -2.24
N THR A 102 8.18 -8.79 -3.02
CA THR A 102 9.46 -9.49 -3.13
C THR A 102 10.53 -8.54 -3.69
N LYS A 103 10.20 -7.82 -4.76
CA LYS A 103 11.13 -6.86 -5.37
C LYS A 103 11.49 -5.74 -4.42
N LEU A 104 10.49 -5.23 -3.70
CA LEU A 104 10.72 -4.17 -2.71
C LEU A 104 11.64 -4.64 -1.60
N LYS A 105 11.40 -5.82 -1.06
CA LYS A 105 12.22 -6.33 0.04
C LYS A 105 13.65 -6.63 -0.42
N GLU A 106 13.81 -7.12 -1.64
CA GLU A 106 15.14 -7.34 -2.20
C GLU A 106 15.91 -6.03 -2.41
N ALA A 107 15.20 -5.01 -2.92
CA ALA A 107 15.81 -3.71 -3.17
C ALA A 107 16.08 -2.94 -1.88
N CYS A 108 15.24 -3.12 -0.87
CA CYS A 108 15.28 -2.35 0.37
C CYS A 108 15.19 -3.28 1.57
N PRO A 109 16.23 -4.11 1.82
CA PRO A 109 16.16 -5.09 2.93
C PRO A 109 16.10 -4.43 4.31
N ASP A 110 16.48 -3.16 4.41
CA ASP A 110 16.48 -2.42 5.67
C ASP A 110 15.14 -1.73 5.96
N ILE A 111 14.15 -1.95 5.13
CA ILE A 111 12.82 -1.35 5.34
C ILE A 111 11.84 -2.42 5.81
N ASP A 112 11.06 -2.07 6.82
CA ASP A 112 9.91 -2.87 7.23
C ASP A 112 8.71 -2.43 6.41
N PHE A 113 8.17 -3.34 5.61
CA PHE A 113 7.01 -3.03 4.79
C PHE A 113 5.71 -3.48 5.45
N PHE A 114 4.71 -2.62 5.35
CA PHE A 114 3.37 -2.86 5.87
C PHE A 114 2.41 -2.83 4.69
N PHE A 115 1.85 -3.97 4.34
CA PHE A 115 0.91 -4.04 3.24
C PHE A 115 -0.46 -3.60 3.73
N ILE A 116 -0.92 -2.46 3.23
CA ILE A 116 -2.17 -1.84 3.66
C ILE A 116 -3.32 -2.35 2.81
N MET A 117 -4.38 -2.78 3.45
CA MET A 117 -5.59 -3.18 2.74
C MET A 117 -6.81 -2.80 3.56
N GLY A 118 -7.94 -2.64 2.89
CA GLY A 118 -9.21 -2.46 3.58
C GLY A 118 -9.71 -3.80 4.10
N ALA A 119 -10.63 -3.74 5.06
CA ALA A 119 -11.20 -4.95 5.63
C ALA A 119 -11.85 -5.84 4.57
N ASP A 120 -12.44 -5.24 3.55
CA ASP A 120 -13.08 -5.98 2.47
C ASP A 120 -12.09 -6.86 1.71
N SER A 121 -10.87 -6.36 1.52
CA SER A 121 -9.85 -7.10 0.78
C SER A 121 -9.29 -8.27 1.58
N LEU A 122 -9.37 -8.20 2.89
CA LEU A 122 -8.86 -9.27 3.75
C LEU A 122 -9.57 -10.59 3.48
N ASP A 123 -10.86 -10.54 3.18
CA ASP A 123 -11.65 -11.73 2.92
C ASP A 123 -11.20 -12.47 1.67
N TYR A 124 -10.51 -11.78 0.77
CA TYR A 124 -10.04 -12.34 -0.48
C TYR A 124 -8.54 -12.63 -0.49
N LEU A 125 -7.85 -12.37 0.60
CA LEU A 125 -6.40 -12.54 0.66
C LEU A 125 -5.98 -13.96 0.30
N GLU A 126 -6.73 -14.95 0.75
CA GLU A 126 -6.42 -16.35 0.46
C GLU A 126 -6.50 -16.68 -1.02
N LYS A 127 -7.29 -15.91 -1.77
CA LYS A 127 -7.48 -16.10 -3.20
C LYS A 127 -6.41 -15.38 -4.03
N TRP A 128 -5.58 -14.56 -3.38
CA TRP A 128 -4.51 -13.87 -4.05
C TRP A 128 -3.39 -14.85 -4.38
N TYR A 129 -2.64 -14.52 -5.42
CA TYR A 129 -1.55 -15.38 -5.83
C TYR A 129 -0.45 -15.33 -4.78
N HIS A 130 -0.07 -16.48 -4.26
CA HIS A 130 0.97 -16.64 -3.24
C HIS A 130 0.77 -15.75 -2.00
N PRO A 131 -0.37 -15.87 -1.32
CA PRO A 131 -0.62 -15.05 -0.13
C PRO A 131 0.38 -15.32 0.99
N GLU A 132 0.95 -16.52 1.06
CA GLU A 132 1.96 -16.86 2.06
C GLU A 132 3.21 -16.03 1.88
N ILE A 133 3.59 -15.72 0.64
CA ILE A 133 4.75 -14.87 0.35
C ILE A 133 4.46 -13.44 0.76
N ILE A 134 3.24 -12.97 0.53
CA ILE A 134 2.82 -11.63 0.95
C ILE A 134 3.00 -11.48 2.46
N CYS A 135 2.53 -12.44 3.23
CA CYS A 135 2.63 -12.41 4.69
C CYS A 135 4.07 -12.53 5.17
N GLU A 136 4.92 -13.21 4.41
CA GLU A 136 6.34 -13.35 4.75
C GLU A 136 7.11 -12.06 4.52
N LYS A 137 6.79 -11.33 3.45
CA LYS A 137 7.56 -10.16 3.04
C LYS A 137 7.11 -8.86 3.69
N ALA A 138 5.89 -8.82 4.22
CA ALA A 138 5.35 -7.61 4.77
C ALA A 138 4.36 -7.91 5.90
N VAL A 139 4.22 -6.96 6.80
CA VAL A 139 3.17 -7.02 7.82
C VAL A 139 1.85 -6.63 7.16
N ILE A 140 0.81 -7.39 7.42
CA ILE A 140 -0.51 -7.07 6.89
C ILE A 140 -1.18 -6.06 7.80
N SER A 141 -1.46 -4.89 7.25
CA SER A 141 -2.11 -3.80 7.96
C SER A 141 -3.53 -3.66 7.43
N VAL A 142 -4.50 -3.97 8.25
CA VAL A 142 -5.90 -3.90 7.85
C VAL A 142 -6.53 -2.65 8.42
N SER A 143 -7.10 -1.83 7.56
CA SER A 143 -7.78 -0.61 7.98
C SER A 143 -9.28 -0.84 8.03
N TYR A 144 -9.86 -0.46 9.15
CA TYR A 144 -11.31 -0.54 9.36
C TYR A 144 -11.97 0.83 9.28
N THR A 145 -11.24 1.85 8.88
CA THR A 145 -11.75 3.22 8.86
C THR A 145 -13.06 3.32 8.08
N HIS A 146 -13.07 2.74 6.88
CA HIS A 146 -14.27 2.75 6.05
C HIS A 146 -15.41 1.96 6.71
N LEU A 147 -15.08 0.80 7.24
CA LEU A 147 -16.05 -0.05 7.91
C LEU A 147 -16.62 0.61 9.16
N ARG A 148 -15.78 1.27 9.95
CA ARG A 148 -16.24 1.99 11.13
C ARG A 148 -17.21 3.11 10.78
N ALA A 149 -16.89 3.88 9.76
CA ALA A 149 -17.77 4.95 9.31
C ALA A 149 -19.12 4.38 8.92
N HIS A 150 -19.12 3.27 8.23
CA HIS A 150 -20.34 2.60 7.82
C HIS A 150 -21.13 2.08 9.02
N GLU A 151 -20.44 1.45 9.94
CA GLU A 151 -21.07 0.95 11.16
C GLU A 151 -21.69 2.09 11.98
N THR A 152 -20.99 3.21 12.06
CA THR A 152 -21.48 4.37 12.77
C THR A 152 -22.79 4.86 12.15
N GLU A 153 -22.84 4.90 10.84
CA GLU A 153 -24.07 5.29 10.14
C GLU A 153 -25.20 4.33 10.42
N LEU A 154 -24.91 3.05 10.49
CA LEU A 154 -25.92 2.04 10.76
C LEU A 154 -26.47 2.15 12.19
N HIS A 155 -25.66 2.60 13.12
CA HIS A 155 -26.06 2.73 14.50
C HIS A 155 -26.81 4.03 14.78
N LEU A 156 -26.73 4.94 13.86
CA LEU A 156 -27.45 6.20 13.99
C LEU A 156 -28.89 6.05 13.56
#